data_b99f4ef6fe8ad5da40a397fdd4ffd2f9
#
_entry.id   b99f4ef6fe8ad5da40a397fdd4ffd2f9
#
_cell.length_a   1.000
_cell.length_b   1.000
_cell.length_c   1.000
_cell.angle_alpha   90.00
_cell.angle_beta   90.00
_cell.angle_gamma   90.00
#
_symmetry.space_group_name_H-M   'P 1'
#
loop_
_entity.id
_entity.type
_entity.pdbx_description
1 polymer ?
#
loop_
_entity_poly.entity_id
_entity_poly.type
_entity_poly.pdbx_seq_one_letter_code
_entity_poly.pdbx_strand_id
1 'polypeptide(L)'
;MKLTLGEAARISGGRLVGGTPGTEATRVCVDSRRARPGDLFVALPGDFADGHTFVEAALRAGAAAAMVTRPVVDLAGAPLGPLLVVEDPLAALRALGAWVRDVADPIVVGITGSTGKTSTKDLLASVAGVRFRTVAAERSHNNELGVPLTLLQTSEDTEVLVCELGARGPGQIRDLCTYVRPQIGIVTNVGVTHYEQFGSVDAIVAAKSELVASLPEGGVAVLNADDPRVAGMAGVTAAEVLTYGLDEGAPRTARPWLSGEAVEVDALGRPSFRLVRGDEHREVRLGVSGRHQVSNALAAATAGLALGMSLDEVAAGLERARSSPWRMEVTERGGVVVVNDAYNANPTSVAAALGTCAAMVPPGGRFLAVLGYMAELGV
;
A
#
# COMPACT_ATOMS: atom_id res chain seq x y z
N MET A 1 -8.99 10.67 -12.43
CA MET A 1 -8.12 11.21 -13.51
C MET A 1 -9.00 11.71 -14.66
N LYS A 2 -8.72 12.86 -15.26
CA LYS A 2 -9.25 13.26 -16.57
C LYS A 2 -8.04 13.60 -17.43
N LEU A 3 -7.84 12.88 -18.51
CA LEU A 3 -6.67 13.01 -19.38
C LEU A 3 -7.11 12.79 -20.82
N THR A 4 -6.80 13.70 -21.71
CA THR A 4 -7.05 13.50 -23.13
C THR A 4 -6.05 12.48 -23.70
N LEU A 5 -6.43 11.77 -24.77
CA LEU A 5 -5.53 10.81 -25.44
C LEU A 5 -4.29 11.51 -26.01
N GLY A 6 -4.43 12.79 -26.41
CA GLY A 6 -3.29 13.62 -26.86
C GLY A 6 -2.30 13.91 -25.74
N GLU A 7 -2.78 14.24 -24.53
CA GLU A 7 -1.95 14.42 -23.34
C GLU A 7 -1.31 13.08 -22.92
N ALA A 8 -2.10 12.00 -22.91
CA ALA A 8 -1.58 10.67 -22.62
C ALA A 8 -0.43 10.29 -23.56
N ALA A 9 -0.56 10.57 -24.87
CA ALA A 9 0.49 10.32 -25.83
C ALA A 9 1.74 11.17 -25.56
N ARG A 10 1.56 12.46 -25.32
CA ARG A 10 2.68 13.38 -25.02
C ARG A 10 3.42 13.00 -23.74
N ILE A 11 2.69 12.68 -22.65
CA ILE A 11 3.27 12.35 -21.34
C ILE A 11 3.99 10.99 -21.37
N SER A 12 3.38 9.99 -22.02
CA SER A 12 3.95 8.64 -22.13
C SER A 12 5.05 8.49 -23.18
N GLY A 13 5.31 9.55 -23.99
CA GLY A 13 6.19 9.45 -25.15
C GLY A 13 5.62 8.57 -26.26
N GLY A 14 4.34 8.26 -26.22
CA GLY A 14 3.65 7.40 -27.17
C GLY A 14 3.09 8.13 -28.39
N ARG A 15 2.55 7.36 -29.33
CA ARG A 15 1.90 7.85 -30.54
C ARG A 15 0.45 7.37 -30.60
N LEU A 16 -0.50 8.30 -30.79
CA LEU A 16 -1.90 7.99 -31.00
C LEU A 16 -2.14 7.53 -32.44
N VAL A 17 -2.83 6.40 -32.62
CA VAL A 17 -3.18 5.82 -33.92
C VAL A 17 -4.69 5.55 -33.92
N GLY A 18 -5.40 6.04 -34.94
CA GLY A 18 -6.83 5.76 -35.11
C GLY A 18 -7.75 6.38 -34.05
N GLY A 19 -7.36 7.51 -33.43
CA GLY A 19 -8.15 8.17 -32.40
C GLY A 19 -8.13 9.69 -32.52
N THR A 20 -9.05 10.35 -31.81
CA THR A 20 -9.10 11.81 -31.70
C THR A 20 -8.31 12.27 -30.47
N PRO A 21 -7.32 13.16 -30.61
CA PRO A 21 -6.49 13.60 -29.48
C PRO A 21 -7.27 14.20 -28.31
N GLY A 22 -8.43 14.84 -28.57
CA GLY A 22 -9.30 15.43 -27.55
C GLY A 22 -10.22 14.44 -26.83
N THR A 23 -10.22 13.15 -27.20
CA THR A 23 -11.03 12.14 -26.48
C THR A 23 -10.47 11.97 -25.05
N GLU A 24 -11.36 12.03 -24.06
CA GLU A 24 -10.98 11.86 -22.65
C GLU A 24 -10.91 10.39 -22.26
N ALA A 25 -9.84 10.03 -21.55
CA ALA A 25 -9.76 8.80 -20.75
C ALA A 25 -9.96 9.17 -19.27
N THR A 26 -10.89 8.49 -18.61
CA THR A 26 -11.29 8.81 -17.23
C THR A 26 -10.69 7.86 -16.20
N ARG A 27 -10.22 6.69 -16.63
CA ARG A 27 -9.63 5.66 -15.77
C ARG A 27 -8.65 4.80 -16.57
N VAL A 28 -7.64 4.25 -15.90
CA VAL A 28 -6.77 3.21 -16.46
C VAL A 28 -7.27 1.82 -16.04
N CYS A 29 -7.29 0.87 -16.97
CA CYS A 29 -7.70 -0.51 -16.75
C CYS A 29 -6.67 -1.48 -17.33
N VAL A 30 -6.23 -2.47 -16.52
CA VAL A 30 -5.27 -3.53 -16.93
C VAL A 30 -5.93 -4.91 -17.07
N ASP A 31 -7.21 -5.04 -16.71
CA ASP A 31 -8.00 -6.27 -16.84
C ASP A 31 -9.17 -6.01 -17.77
N SER A 32 -9.14 -6.58 -18.98
CA SER A 32 -10.17 -6.39 -20.01
C SER A 32 -11.58 -6.80 -19.57
N ARG A 33 -11.71 -7.74 -18.63
CA ARG A 33 -12.99 -8.18 -18.04
C ARG A 33 -13.65 -7.09 -17.18
N ARG A 34 -12.86 -6.10 -16.74
CA ARG A 34 -13.26 -4.96 -15.94
C ARG A 34 -13.29 -3.65 -16.73
N ALA A 35 -13.04 -3.72 -18.04
CA ALA A 35 -13.06 -2.56 -18.92
C ALA A 35 -14.46 -1.92 -18.96
N ARG A 36 -14.51 -0.58 -18.98
CA ARG A 36 -15.71 0.25 -18.94
C ARG A 36 -15.61 1.38 -19.97
N PRO A 37 -16.72 2.00 -20.35
CA PRO A 37 -16.70 3.20 -21.19
C PRO A 37 -15.78 4.28 -20.60
N GLY A 38 -14.93 4.85 -21.47
CA GLY A 38 -13.98 5.88 -21.11
C GLY A 38 -12.64 5.39 -20.49
N ASP A 39 -12.41 4.08 -20.37
CA ASP A 39 -11.14 3.56 -19.89
C ASP A 39 -10.00 3.71 -20.91
N LEU A 40 -8.79 3.93 -20.45
CA LEU A 40 -7.57 3.60 -21.17
C LEU A 40 -7.17 2.18 -20.78
N PHE A 41 -7.43 1.22 -21.66
CA PHE A 41 -6.99 -0.17 -21.43
C PHE A 41 -5.49 -0.30 -21.69
N VAL A 42 -4.75 -0.95 -20.80
CA VAL A 42 -3.30 -1.16 -20.95
C VAL A 42 -3.02 -2.63 -21.24
N ALA A 43 -2.55 -2.92 -22.43
CA ALA A 43 -2.16 -4.26 -22.87
C ALA A 43 -0.74 -4.58 -22.38
N LEU A 44 -0.65 -5.20 -21.20
CA LEU A 44 0.63 -5.65 -20.64
C LEU A 44 1.04 -7.00 -21.25
N PRO A 45 2.32 -7.17 -21.66
CA PRO A 45 2.86 -8.50 -21.94
C PRO A 45 2.95 -9.28 -20.63
N GLY A 46 2.48 -10.50 -20.61
CA GLY A 46 2.53 -11.38 -19.44
C GLY A 46 3.07 -12.76 -19.79
N ASP A 47 3.55 -13.50 -18.79
CA ASP A 47 4.14 -14.82 -18.95
C ASP A 47 3.15 -15.88 -19.49
N PHE A 48 1.86 -15.72 -19.20
CA PHE A 48 0.80 -16.68 -19.56
C PHE A 48 -0.15 -16.16 -20.64
N ALA A 49 -0.27 -14.84 -20.80
CA ALA A 49 -1.16 -14.23 -21.78
C ALA A 49 -0.62 -12.87 -22.22
N ASP A 50 -0.64 -12.61 -23.53
CA ASP A 50 -0.32 -11.30 -24.08
C ASP A 50 -1.57 -10.40 -24.02
N GLY A 51 -1.48 -9.29 -23.29
CA GLY A 51 -2.56 -8.30 -23.13
C GLY A 51 -3.09 -7.76 -24.47
N HIS A 52 -2.29 -7.78 -25.54
CA HIS A 52 -2.72 -7.35 -26.87
C HIS A 52 -3.88 -8.18 -27.42
N THR A 53 -4.00 -9.45 -27.02
CA THR A 53 -5.11 -10.34 -27.43
C THR A 53 -6.47 -9.89 -26.87
N PHE A 54 -6.48 -9.03 -25.84
CA PHE A 54 -7.69 -8.54 -25.18
C PHE A 54 -8.09 -7.11 -25.61
N VAL A 55 -7.32 -6.48 -26.50
CA VAL A 55 -7.56 -5.10 -26.96
C VAL A 55 -8.94 -4.97 -27.59
N GLU A 56 -9.31 -5.89 -28.47
CA GLU A 56 -10.64 -5.87 -29.14
C GLU A 56 -11.78 -5.95 -28.12
N ALA A 57 -11.65 -6.83 -27.11
CA ALA A 57 -12.67 -6.99 -26.06
C ALA A 57 -12.80 -5.71 -25.21
N ALA A 58 -11.69 -5.07 -24.86
CA ALA A 58 -11.70 -3.83 -24.09
C ALA A 58 -12.32 -2.67 -24.88
N LEU A 59 -11.98 -2.52 -26.17
CA LEU A 59 -12.58 -1.50 -27.06
C LEU A 59 -14.08 -1.74 -27.28
N ARG A 60 -14.51 -2.98 -27.45
CA ARG A 60 -15.95 -3.34 -27.52
C ARG A 60 -16.69 -3.05 -26.22
N ALA A 61 -16.02 -3.12 -25.06
CA ALA A 61 -16.59 -2.72 -23.76
C ALA A 61 -16.66 -1.19 -23.58
N GLY A 62 -16.19 -0.41 -24.57
CA GLY A 62 -16.27 1.03 -24.60
C GLY A 62 -15.02 1.75 -24.11
N ALA A 63 -13.88 1.07 -23.98
CA ALA A 63 -12.61 1.75 -23.67
C ALA A 63 -12.35 2.87 -24.69
N ALA A 64 -11.92 4.03 -24.19
CA ALA A 64 -11.63 5.21 -25.03
C ALA A 64 -10.40 4.96 -25.95
N ALA A 65 -9.46 4.17 -25.49
CA ALA A 65 -8.30 3.71 -26.26
C ALA A 65 -7.66 2.47 -25.58
N ALA A 66 -6.76 1.81 -26.33
CA ALA A 66 -5.87 0.80 -25.76
C ALA A 66 -4.40 1.24 -25.88
N MET A 67 -3.66 1.20 -24.76
CA MET A 67 -2.20 1.37 -24.74
C MET A 67 -1.56 0.04 -25.10
N VAL A 68 -0.70 0.04 -26.11
CA VAL A 68 -0.13 -1.15 -26.74
C VAL A 68 1.33 -0.93 -27.09
N THR A 69 2.14 -1.98 -27.25
CA THR A 69 3.53 -1.86 -27.73
C THR A 69 3.64 -1.94 -29.26
N ARG A 70 2.62 -2.48 -29.92
CA ARG A 70 2.50 -2.59 -31.37
C ARG A 70 1.07 -2.36 -31.82
N PRO A 71 0.84 -1.85 -33.03
CA PRO A 71 -0.51 -1.73 -33.56
C PRO A 71 -1.24 -3.09 -33.56
N VAL A 72 -2.49 -3.09 -33.10
CA VAL A 72 -3.41 -4.23 -33.24
C VAL A 72 -4.38 -3.90 -34.35
N VAL A 73 -4.40 -4.75 -35.38
CA VAL A 73 -5.15 -4.53 -36.62
C VAL A 73 -6.20 -5.60 -36.85
N ASP A 74 -7.22 -5.29 -37.60
CA ASP A 74 -8.22 -6.24 -38.11
C ASP A 74 -7.70 -7.06 -39.28
N LEU A 75 -8.56 -7.91 -39.85
CA LEU A 75 -8.22 -8.75 -41.02
C LEU A 75 -7.91 -7.94 -42.30
N ALA A 76 -8.34 -6.67 -42.37
CA ALA A 76 -8.06 -5.77 -43.45
C ALA A 76 -6.79 -4.93 -43.23
N GLY A 77 -6.12 -5.09 -42.10
CA GLY A 77 -4.92 -4.34 -41.71
C GLY A 77 -5.19 -2.97 -41.13
N ALA A 78 -6.45 -2.62 -40.84
CA ALA A 78 -6.81 -1.36 -40.19
C ALA A 78 -6.68 -1.48 -38.66
N PRO A 79 -6.30 -0.42 -37.93
CA PRO A 79 -6.29 -0.43 -36.47
C PRO A 79 -7.69 -0.79 -35.92
N LEU A 80 -7.75 -1.67 -34.91
CA LEU A 80 -9.01 -2.11 -34.29
C LEU A 80 -9.79 -0.95 -33.62
N GLY A 81 -9.13 0.19 -33.38
CA GLY A 81 -9.74 1.39 -32.78
C GLY A 81 -8.66 2.38 -32.35
N PRO A 82 -8.95 3.30 -31.41
CA PRO A 82 -7.96 4.21 -30.87
C PRO A 82 -6.88 3.44 -30.12
N LEU A 83 -5.62 3.55 -30.57
CA LEU A 83 -4.44 2.91 -29.97
C LEU A 83 -3.43 3.96 -29.56
N LEU A 84 -2.95 3.90 -28.31
CA LEU A 84 -1.80 4.60 -27.81
C LEU A 84 -0.60 3.67 -27.88
N VAL A 85 0.22 3.80 -28.89
CA VAL A 85 1.41 2.95 -29.11
C VAL A 85 2.58 3.53 -28.32
N VAL A 86 3.12 2.76 -27.39
CA VAL A 86 4.25 3.10 -26.51
C VAL A 86 5.35 2.05 -26.63
N GLU A 87 6.57 2.41 -26.31
CA GLU A 87 7.69 1.45 -26.28
C GLU A 87 7.59 0.50 -25.07
N ASP A 88 7.35 1.06 -23.88
CA ASP A 88 7.20 0.32 -22.62
C ASP A 88 5.93 0.80 -21.88
N PRO A 89 4.92 -0.06 -21.74
CA PRO A 89 3.68 0.26 -21.03
C PRO A 89 3.88 0.55 -19.54
N LEU A 90 4.86 -0.06 -18.87
CA LEU A 90 5.14 0.22 -17.46
C LEU A 90 5.78 1.59 -17.29
N ALA A 91 6.74 1.95 -18.15
CA ALA A 91 7.31 3.29 -18.17
C ALA A 91 6.25 4.35 -18.49
N ALA A 92 5.35 4.07 -19.45
CA ALA A 92 4.22 4.91 -19.77
C ALA A 92 3.27 5.11 -18.58
N LEU A 93 2.92 4.04 -17.86
CA LEU A 93 2.10 4.11 -16.65
C LEU A 93 2.78 4.92 -15.53
N ARG A 94 4.08 4.77 -15.34
CA ARG A 94 4.86 5.59 -14.37
C ARG A 94 4.80 7.06 -14.74
N ALA A 95 5.02 7.40 -16.00
CA ALA A 95 4.98 8.78 -16.47
C ALA A 95 3.59 9.40 -16.29
N LEU A 96 2.53 8.69 -16.67
CA LEU A 96 1.15 9.12 -16.48
C LEU A 96 0.80 9.28 -15.00
N GLY A 97 1.17 8.30 -14.14
CA GLY A 97 0.94 8.35 -12.71
C GLY A 97 1.66 9.51 -12.04
N ALA A 98 2.94 9.72 -12.37
CA ALA A 98 3.72 10.86 -11.87
C ALA A 98 3.09 12.20 -12.27
N TRP A 99 2.65 12.33 -13.53
CA TRP A 99 1.99 13.53 -14.01
C TRP A 99 0.67 13.80 -13.28
N VAL A 100 -0.18 12.79 -13.11
CA VAL A 100 -1.46 12.92 -12.38
C VAL A 100 -1.21 13.35 -10.93
N ARG A 101 -0.21 12.73 -10.25
CA ARG A 101 0.19 13.11 -8.89
C ARG A 101 0.72 14.56 -8.85
N ASP A 102 1.54 14.98 -9.84
CA ASP A 102 2.08 16.35 -9.90
C ASP A 102 0.97 17.40 -10.11
N VAL A 103 -0.08 17.06 -10.90
CA VAL A 103 -1.23 17.96 -11.11
C VAL A 103 -2.13 18.01 -9.86
N ALA A 104 -2.36 16.89 -9.19
CA ALA A 104 -3.19 16.82 -7.99
C ALA A 104 -2.49 17.40 -6.76
N ASP A 105 -1.15 17.34 -6.71
CA ASP A 105 -0.27 17.83 -5.64
C ASP A 105 -0.70 17.44 -4.21
N PRO A 106 -1.06 16.16 -3.96
CA PRO A 106 -1.45 15.71 -2.63
C PRO A 106 -0.24 15.57 -1.71
N ILE A 107 -0.46 15.56 -0.39
CA ILE A 107 0.56 15.06 0.54
C ILE A 107 0.67 13.54 0.35
N VAL A 108 1.85 13.06 -0.03
CA VAL A 108 2.08 11.65 -0.31
C VAL A 108 2.73 10.96 0.89
N VAL A 109 2.10 9.89 1.36
CA VAL A 109 2.63 9.00 2.40
C VAL A 109 3.08 7.69 1.78
N GLY A 110 4.37 7.38 1.86
CA GLY A 110 4.94 6.10 1.46
C GLY A 110 5.04 5.14 2.65
N ILE A 111 4.68 3.88 2.46
CA ILE A 111 4.73 2.85 3.51
C ILE A 111 5.54 1.66 3.03
N THR A 112 6.59 1.29 3.75
CA THR A 112 7.35 0.04 3.53
C THR A 112 7.53 -0.76 4.80
N GLY A 113 8.09 -1.94 4.68
CA GLY A 113 8.38 -2.87 5.77
C GLY A 113 8.28 -4.33 5.33
N SER A 114 8.73 -5.24 6.15
CA SER A 114 8.60 -6.69 5.87
C SER A 114 7.17 -7.15 6.00
N THR A 115 6.49 -6.80 7.10
CA THR A 115 5.08 -7.10 7.37
C THR A 115 4.33 -5.83 7.76
N GLY A 116 3.00 -5.88 7.80
CA GLY A 116 2.17 -4.78 8.30
C GLY A 116 1.90 -3.64 7.30
N LYS A 117 2.55 -3.56 6.15
CA LYS A 117 2.38 -2.48 5.15
C LYS A 117 0.92 -2.21 4.80
N THR A 118 0.21 -3.24 4.32
CA THR A 118 -1.20 -3.11 3.89
C THR A 118 -2.11 -2.76 5.05
N SER A 119 -1.92 -3.39 6.23
CA SER A 119 -2.70 -3.07 7.42
C SER A 119 -2.47 -1.62 7.87
N THR A 120 -1.20 -1.15 7.87
CA THR A 120 -0.88 0.26 8.17
C THR A 120 -1.51 1.20 7.15
N LYS A 121 -1.47 0.85 5.85
CA LYS A 121 -2.13 1.61 4.78
C LYS A 121 -3.64 1.70 5.00
N ASP A 122 -4.31 0.58 5.34
CA ASP A 122 -5.76 0.54 5.59
C ASP A 122 -6.13 1.41 6.82
N LEU A 123 -5.36 1.28 7.90
CA LEU A 123 -5.51 2.09 9.11
C LEU A 123 -5.28 3.58 8.82
N LEU A 124 -4.21 3.93 8.11
CA LEU A 124 -3.92 5.33 7.76
C LEU A 124 -4.95 5.92 6.81
N ALA A 125 -5.42 5.15 5.83
CA ALA A 125 -6.50 5.60 4.94
C ALA A 125 -7.79 5.94 5.72
N SER A 126 -8.12 5.13 6.75
CA SER A 126 -9.24 5.42 7.64
C SER A 126 -8.99 6.65 8.52
N VAL A 127 -7.78 6.80 9.06
CA VAL A 127 -7.38 7.96 9.86
C VAL A 127 -7.44 9.24 9.02
N ALA A 128 -6.69 9.29 7.91
CA ALA A 128 -6.63 10.47 7.06
C ALA A 128 -8.02 10.83 6.49
N GLY A 129 -8.84 9.83 6.16
CA GLY A 129 -10.21 10.01 5.65
C GLY A 129 -11.19 10.64 6.63
N VAL A 130 -10.82 10.83 7.91
CA VAL A 130 -11.63 11.63 8.86
C VAL A 130 -11.64 13.10 8.48
N ARG A 131 -10.53 13.60 7.96
CA ARG A 131 -10.33 15.02 7.68
C ARG A 131 -10.06 15.34 6.22
N PHE A 132 -9.38 14.44 5.48
CA PHE A 132 -8.85 14.69 4.14
C PHE A 132 -9.53 13.82 3.09
N ARG A 133 -9.69 14.34 1.87
CA ARG A 133 -10.01 13.52 0.70
C ARG A 133 -8.79 12.64 0.37
N THR A 134 -8.88 11.38 0.79
CA THR A 134 -7.76 10.44 0.79
C THR A 134 -7.91 9.39 -0.29
N VAL A 135 -6.85 9.18 -1.07
CA VAL A 135 -6.68 8.04 -1.97
C VAL A 135 -5.64 7.10 -1.38
N ALA A 136 -5.92 5.81 -1.37
CA ALA A 136 -4.99 4.78 -0.91
C ALA A 136 -4.93 3.63 -1.90
N ALA A 137 -3.78 2.94 -1.94
CA ALA A 137 -3.58 1.78 -2.78
C ALA A 137 -4.68 0.72 -2.56
N GLU A 138 -5.28 0.24 -3.64
CA GLU A 138 -6.20 -0.89 -3.57
C GLU A 138 -5.40 -2.16 -3.24
N ARG A 139 -5.88 -2.95 -2.27
CA ARG A 139 -5.22 -4.18 -1.82
C ARG A 139 -3.73 -3.92 -1.52
N SER A 140 -2.83 -4.73 -2.08
CA SER A 140 -1.37 -4.59 -1.95
C SER A 140 -0.73 -4.17 -3.28
N HIS A 141 -1.25 -3.12 -3.93
CA HIS A 141 -0.64 -2.52 -5.11
C HIS A 141 0.65 -1.79 -4.72
N ASN A 142 1.77 -2.51 -4.65
CA ASN A 142 3.02 -2.03 -4.05
C ASN A 142 4.26 -2.19 -4.93
N ASN A 143 4.09 -2.62 -6.19
CA ASN A 143 5.16 -2.86 -7.14
C ASN A 143 5.11 -1.87 -8.33
N GLU A 144 5.98 -2.08 -9.32
CA GLU A 144 6.14 -1.27 -10.54
C GLU A 144 4.87 -1.12 -11.40
N LEU A 145 3.89 -2.00 -11.22
CA LEU A 145 2.57 -1.89 -11.85
C LEU A 145 1.54 -1.25 -10.89
N GLY A 146 1.48 -1.74 -9.66
CA GLY A 146 0.45 -1.36 -8.70
C GLY A 146 0.57 0.08 -8.22
N VAL A 147 1.80 0.57 -8.02
CA VAL A 147 2.05 1.94 -7.56
C VAL A 147 1.60 2.99 -8.59
N PRO A 148 1.96 2.91 -9.89
CA PRO A 148 1.41 3.82 -10.90
C PRO A 148 -0.11 3.79 -10.98
N LEU A 149 -0.74 2.61 -10.87
CA LEU A 149 -2.21 2.49 -10.86
C LEU A 149 -2.83 3.20 -9.65
N THR A 150 -2.14 3.24 -8.51
CA THR A 150 -2.58 4.00 -7.33
C THR A 150 -2.49 5.50 -7.59
N LEU A 151 -1.38 6.00 -8.15
CA LEU A 151 -1.21 7.41 -8.52
C LEU A 151 -2.31 7.86 -9.49
N LEU A 152 -2.66 7.03 -10.48
CA LEU A 152 -3.69 7.31 -11.48
C LEU A 152 -5.12 7.39 -10.92
N GLN A 153 -5.35 6.99 -9.65
CA GLN A 153 -6.63 7.18 -8.97
C GLN A 153 -6.80 8.58 -8.38
N THR A 154 -5.72 9.36 -8.26
CA THR A 154 -5.80 10.72 -7.72
C THR A 154 -6.56 11.66 -8.65
N SER A 155 -7.13 12.71 -8.07
CA SER A 155 -7.81 13.81 -8.74
C SER A 155 -7.36 15.13 -8.10
N GLU A 156 -7.71 16.25 -8.72
CA GLU A 156 -7.42 17.59 -8.19
C GLU A 156 -7.97 17.81 -6.76
N ASP A 157 -8.98 17.04 -6.39
CA ASP A 157 -9.55 17.07 -5.04
C ASP A 157 -8.80 16.22 -4.01
N THR A 158 -7.83 15.40 -4.42
CA THR A 158 -7.11 14.50 -3.51
C THR A 158 -6.13 15.30 -2.65
N GLU A 159 -6.29 15.24 -1.33
CA GLU A 159 -5.45 15.96 -0.37
C GLU A 159 -4.35 15.06 0.21
N VAL A 160 -4.64 13.77 0.38
CA VAL A 160 -3.67 12.78 0.90
C VAL A 160 -3.67 11.55 -0.01
N LEU A 161 -2.46 11.12 -0.37
CA LEU A 161 -2.24 9.90 -1.16
C LEU A 161 -1.39 8.92 -0.35
N VAL A 162 -1.91 7.72 -0.09
CA VAL A 162 -1.22 6.66 0.66
C VAL A 162 -0.75 5.56 -0.27
N CYS A 163 0.57 5.44 -0.45
CA CYS A 163 1.20 4.45 -1.32
C CYS A 163 1.89 3.35 -0.50
N GLU A 164 1.58 2.10 -0.77
CA GLU A 164 2.36 0.96 -0.29
C GLU A 164 3.55 0.74 -1.23
N LEU A 165 4.79 0.67 -0.69
CA LEU A 165 6.02 0.50 -1.45
C LEU A 165 6.69 -0.82 -1.07
N GLY A 166 6.61 -1.79 -1.98
CA GLY A 166 7.21 -3.10 -1.84
C GLY A 166 8.55 -3.20 -2.58
N ALA A 167 9.40 -4.12 -2.13
CA ALA A 167 10.62 -4.47 -2.84
C ALA A 167 10.95 -5.94 -2.64
N ARG A 168 11.53 -6.56 -3.67
CA ARG A 168 12.13 -7.88 -3.69
C ARG A 168 13.66 -7.81 -3.86
N GLY A 169 14.23 -6.61 -4.03
CA GLY A 169 15.65 -6.39 -4.19
C GLY A 169 16.05 -4.94 -3.89
N PRO A 170 17.36 -4.68 -3.76
CA PRO A 170 17.90 -3.34 -3.56
C PRO A 170 17.56 -2.39 -4.73
N GLY A 171 17.41 -1.09 -4.44
CA GLY A 171 17.13 -0.03 -5.40
C GLY A 171 15.66 0.13 -5.75
N GLN A 172 14.81 -0.88 -5.56
CA GLN A 172 13.42 -0.85 -6.03
C GLN A 172 12.57 0.19 -5.29
N ILE A 173 12.72 0.37 -3.98
CA ILE A 173 11.99 1.40 -3.23
C ILE A 173 12.46 2.79 -3.66
N ARG A 174 13.76 2.99 -3.84
CA ARG A 174 14.31 4.24 -4.36
C ARG A 174 13.73 4.57 -5.74
N ASP A 175 13.67 3.59 -6.65
CA ASP A 175 13.07 3.78 -7.97
C ASP A 175 11.59 4.17 -7.88
N LEU A 176 10.81 3.54 -7.01
CA LEU A 176 9.43 3.92 -6.72
C LEU A 176 9.35 5.37 -6.20
N CYS A 177 10.24 5.77 -5.28
CA CYS A 177 10.27 7.11 -4.71
C CYS A 177 10.58 8.19 -5.74
N THR A 178 11.26 7.89 -6.85
CA THR A 178 11.56 8.89 -7.91
C THR A 178 10.30 9.51 -8.51
N TYR A 179 9.22 8.74 -8.61
CA TYR A 179 7.95 9.19 -9.20
C TYR A 179 6.77 9.26 -8.20
N VAL A 180 6.86 8.59 -7.04
CA VAL A 180 5.90 8.74 -5.93
C VAL A 180 6.15 10.02 -5.16
N ARG A 181 7.41 10.38 -4.91
CA ARG A 181 7.89 11.54 -4.14
C ARG A 181 7.19 11.70 -2.78
N PRO A 182 7.33 10.74 -1.87
CA PRO A 182 6.68 10.83 -0.57
C PRO A 182 7.26 11.99 0.28
N GLN A 183 6.39 12.70 1.00
CA GLN A 183 6.76 13.66 2.03
C GLN A 183 6.78 13.02 3.42
N ILE A 184 5.97 11.96 3.63
CA ILE A 184 5.96 11.18 4.87
C ILE A 184 6.32 9.74 4.50
N GLY A 185 7.29 9.15 5.21
CA GLY A 185 7.74 7.78 4.98
C GLY A 185 7.57 6.93 6.23
N ILE A 186 6.85 5.82 6.15
CA ILE A 186 6.61 4.89 7.25
C ILE A 186 7.40 3.62 7.02
N VAL A 187 8.21 3.20 8.00
CA VAL A 187 8.83 1.87 8.02
C VAL A 187 8.27 1.06 9.18
N THR A 188 7.53 -0.02 8.88
CA THR A 188 6.82 -0.81 9.90
C THR A 188 7.75 -1.72 10.69
N ASN A 189 8.52 -2.56 10.01
CA ASN A 189 9.47 -3.49 10.62
C ASN A 189 10.43 -4.07 9.58
N VAL A 190 11.51 -4.70 10.06
CA VAL A 190 12.44 -5.50 9.26
C VAL A 190 12.47 -6.93 9.78
N GLY A 191 11.89 -7.85 9.02
CA GLY A 191 11.89 -9.28 9.28
C GLY A 191 12.44 -10.07 8.09
N VAL A 192 12.57 -11.37 8.28
CA VAL A 192 13.03 -12.31 7.25
C VAL A 192 11.88 -12.54 6.25
N THR A 193 11.82 -11.72 5.22
CA THR A 193 10.88 -11.86 4.08
C THR A 193 11.66 -11.69 2.79
N HIS A 194 11.31 -12.45 1.76
CA HIS A 194 12.03 -12.45 0.48
C HIS A 194 13.55 -12.68 0.65
N TYR A 195 13.93 -13.49 1.66
CA TYR A 195 15.33 -13.72 2.02
C TYR A 195 16.15 -14.28 0.85
N GLU A 196 15.51 -15.13 0.03
CA GLU A 196 16.12 -15.72 -1.15
C GLU A 196 16.61 -14.65 -2.15
N GLN A 197 15.85 -13.54 -2.31
CA GLN A 197 16.19 -12.48 -3.24
C GLN A 197 17.16 -11.44 -2.65
N PHE A 198 17.06 -11.18 -1.34
CA PHE A 198 17.93 -10.21 -0.68
C PHE A 198 19.28 -10.79 -0.21
N GLY A 199 19.34 -12.08 0.06
CA GLY A 199 20.55 -12.79 0.52
C GLY A 199 20.96 -12.50 1.97
N SER A 200 20.57 -11.36 2.56
CA SER A 200 20.88 -11.03 3.96
C SER A 200 19.85 -10.08 4.58
N VAL A 201 19.76 -10.08 5.92
CA VAL A 201 18.93 -9.13 6.67
C VAL A 201 19.42 -7.70 6.48
N ASP A 202 20.73 -7.48 6.39
CA ASP A 202 21.30 -6.15 6.18
C ASP A 202 20.93 -5.58 4.81
N ALA A 203 20.81 -6.42 3.78
CA ALA A 203 20.30 -6.01 2.47
C ALA A 203 18.82 -5.63 2.54
N ILE A 204 18.01 -6.32 3.37
CA ILE A 204 16.60 -5.95 3.62
C ILE A 204 16.53 -4.60 4.35
N VAL A 205 17.38 -4.37 5.35
CA VAL A 205 17.49 -3.08 6.06
C VAL A 205 17.84 -1.98 5.06
N ALA A 206 18.90 -2.16 4.26
CA ALA A 206 19.33 -1.17 3.27
C ALA A 206 18.24 -0.83 2.26
N ALA A 207 17.53 -1.83 1.71
CA ALA A 207 16.45 -1.62 0.77
C ALA A 207 15.26 -0.85 1.37
N LYS A 208 14.89 -1.13 2.64
CA LYS A 208 13.79 -0.40 3.28
C LYS A 208 14.19 1.01 3.72
N SER A 209 15.48 1.22 4.05
CA SER A 209 16.02 2.54 4.34
C SER A 209 15.94 3.49 3.13
N GLU A 210 15.84 2.96 1.91
CA GLU A 210 15.71 3.76 0.69
C GLU A 210 14.50 4.70 0.74
N LEU A 211 13.39 4.30 1.40
CA LEU A 211 12.23 5.17 1.58
C LEU A 211 12.59 6.43 2.38
N VAL A 212 13.15 6.25 3.58
CA VAL A 212 13.45 7.38 4.47
C VAL A 212 14.63 8.21 3.97
N ALA A 213 15.57 7.60 3.26
CA ALA A 213 16.67 8.30 2.59
C ALA A 213 16.18 9.14 1.37
N SER A 214 15.01 8.83 0.81
CA SER A 214 14.41 9.56 -0.32
C SER A 214 13.50 10.71 0.12
N LEU A 215 13.26 10.89 1.42
CA LEU A 215 12.40 11.97 1.91
C LEU A 215 13.10 13.33 1.77
N PRO A 216 12.35 14.40 1.46
CA PRO A 216 12.89 15.75 1.45
C PRO A 216 13.25 16.22 2.89
N GLU A 217 14.10 17.24 3.00
CA GLU A 217 14.50 17.82 4.28
C GLU A 217 13.32 18.29 5.15
N GLY A 218 12.26 18.80 4.54
CA GLY A 218 11.01 19.16 5.23
C GLY A 218 10.00 18.01 5.38
N GLY A 219 10.42 16.77 5.09
CA GLY A 219 9.57 15.58 5.23
C GLY A 219 9.58 14.98 6.63
N VAL A 220 8.83 13.87 6.81
CA VAL A 220 8.72 13.17 8.09
C VAL A 220 8.99 11.68 7.91
N ALA A 221 9.93 11.13 8.67
CA ALA A 221 10.20 9.70 8.78
C ALA A 221 9.50 9.13 10.03
N VAL A 222 8.58 8.20 9.84
CA VAL A 222 7.83 7.51 10.91
C VAL A 222 8.46 6.15 11.14
N LEU A 223 9.15 5.97 12.26
CA LEU A 223 9.99 4.81 12.54
C LEU A 223 9.50 4.02 13.76
N ASN A 224 9.50 2.70 13.63
CA ASN A 224 9.17 1.78 14.72
C ASN A 224 10.33 1.70 15.74
N ALA A 225 10.12 2.21 16.94
CA ALA A 225 11.12 2.16 18.03
C ALA A 225 11.26 0.76 18.66
N ASP A 226 10.29 -0.16 18.42
CA ASP A 226 10.34 -1.54 18.92
C ASP A 226 11.24 -2.43 18.06
N ASP A 227 11.58 -1.98 16.83
CA ASP A 227 12.51 -2.67 15.94
C ASP A 227 13.83 -1.86 15.87
N PRO A 228 14.94 -2.36 16.50
CA PRO A 228 16.21 -1.63 16.51
C PRO A 228 16.76 -1.36 15.11
N ARG A 229 16.46 -2.21 14.11
CA ARG A 229 16.89 -2.01 12.73
C ARG A 229 16.17 -0.84 12.10
N VAL A 230 14.86 -0.70 12.38
CA VAL A 230 14.05 0.43 11.90
C VAL A 230 14.45 1.71 12.63
N ALA A 231 14.61 1.68 13.96
CA ALA A 231 15.07 2.83 14.74
C ALA A 231 16.42 3.35 14.25
N GLY A 232 17.35 2.46 13.86
CA GLY A 232 18.65 2.81 13.30
C GLY A 232 18.60 3.56 11.97
N MET A 233 17.47 3.51 11.24
CA MET A 233 17.29 4.24 9.98
C MET A 233 17.18 5.76 10.18
N ALA A 234 17.03 6.26 11.41
CA ALA A 234 17.08 7.68 11.72
C ALA A 234 18.40 8.34 11.25
N GLY A 235 19.50 7.59 11.18
CA GLY A 235 20.81 8.09 10.75
C GLY A 235 20.97 8.29 9.24
N VAL A 236 20.01 7.88 8.41
CA VAL A 236 20.12 7.94 6.93
C VAL A 236 19.11 8.89 6.28
N THR A 237 18.31 9.61 7.07
CA THR A 237 17.34 10.59 6.56
C THR A 237 17.71 12.01 7.00
N ALA A 238 17.37 12.99 6.14
CA ALA A 238 17.41 14.41 6.49
C ALA A 238 16.04 14.93 6.99
N ALA A 239 14.99 14.08 6.90
CA ALA A 239 13.65 14.41 7.35
C ALA A 239 13.53 14.39 8.89
N GLU A 240 12.50 15.04 9.42
CA GLU A 240 12.13 14.93 10.84
C GLU A 240 11.80 13.47 11.19
N VAL A 241 12.33 12.96 12.31
CA VAL A 241 12.11 11.60 12.77
C VAL A 241 11.08 11.58 13.89
N LEU A 242 9.93 10.95 13.63
CA LEU A 242 8.91 10.64 14.63
C LEU A 242 8.90 9.14 14.91
N THR A 243 9.04 8.75 16.17
CA THR A 243 9.09 7.34 16.54
C THR A 243 7.79 6.88 17.19
N TYR A 244 7.39 5.63 16.94
CA TYR A 244 6.26 5.00 17.63
C TYR A 244 6.66 3.66 18.23
N GLY A 245 5.92 3.21 19.23
CA GLY A 245 6.14 1.87 19.81
C GLY A 245 5.22 1.56 20.98
N LEU A 246 5.24 0.28 21.41
CA LEU A 246 4.51 -0.18 22.59
C LEU A 246 5.32 0.11 23.85
N ASP A 247 4.69 0.63 24.90
CA ASP A 247 5.36 0.83 26.20
C ASP A 247 5.29 -0.44 27.05
N GLU A 248 5.87 -1.53 26.53
CA GLU A 248 5.85 -2.85 27.17
C GLU A 248 7.26 -3.44 27.27
N GLY A 249 8.01 -2.96 28.24
CA GLY A 249 9.15 -3.68 28.82
C GLY A 249 10.40 -3.90 27.95
N ALA A 250 10.48 -3.38 26.74
CA ALA A 250 11.74 -3.41 26.01
C ALA A 250 12.70 -2.35 26.57
N PRO A 251 13.96 -2.69 26.86
CA PRO A 251 14.94 -1.69 27.27
C PRO A 251 15.17 -0.70 26.13
N ARG A 252 14.73 0.53 26.31
CA ARG A 252 14.87 1.64 25.36
C ARG A 252 15.77 2.72 25.93
N THR A 253 16.51 3.38 25.07
CA THR A 253 17.30 4.57 25.43
C THR A 253 16.42 5.81 25.58
N ALA A 254 15.22 5.84 24.96
CA ALA A 254 14.25 6.92 25.04
C ALA A 254 12.80 6.42 24.82
N ARG A 255 11.83 7.13 25.41
CA ARG A 255 10.39 6.90 25.14
C ARG A 255 10.08 7.26 23.68
N PRO A 256 9.25 6.48 22.95
CA PRO A 256 8.82 6.87 21.60
C PRO A 256 8.00 8.16 21.64
N TRP A 257 8.00 8.90 20.52
CA TRP A 257 7.22 10.13 20.36
C TRP A 257 5.71 9.88 20.50
N LEU A 258 5.25 8.68 20.07
CA LEU A 258 3.88 8.19 20.26
C LEU A 258 3.93 6.76 20.81
N SER A 259 3.22 6.48 21.89
CA SER A 259 3.19 5.15 22.50
C SER A 259 1.80 4.56 22.60
N GLY A 260 1.74 3.22 22.58
CA GLY A 260 0.57 2.41 22.96
C GLY A 260 0.80 1.76 24.31
N GLU A 261 -0.12 1.94 25.25
CA GLU A 261 -0.06 1.43 26.61
C GLU A 261 -1.31 0.60 26.92
N ALA A 262 -1.24 -0.23 27.95
CA ALA A 262 -2.38 -0.98 28.49
C ALA A 262 -3.15 -1.78 27.41
N VAL A 263 -2.42 -2.53 26.58
CA VAL A 263 -3.02 -3.28 25.48
C VAL A 263 -3.80 -4.49 25.99
N GLU A 264 -5.11 -4.48 25.77
CA GLU A 264 -6.03 -5.59 26.04
C GLU A 264 -6.59 -6.12 24.71
N VAL A 265 -7.04 -7.37 24.69
CA VAL A 265 -7.61 -8.01 23.49
C VAL A 265 -8.93 -8.67 23.85
N ASP A 266 -9.99 -8.39 23.11
CA ASP A 266 -11.31 -8.99 23.34
C ASP A 266 -11.42 -10.42 22.78
N ALA A 267 -12.58 -11.08 23.00
CA ALA A 267 -12.83 -12.44 22.54
C ALA A 267 -12.79 -12.62 21.02
N LEU A 268 -12.88 -11.55 20.23
CA LEU A 268 -12.73 -11.57 18.78
C LEU A 268 -11.31 -11.14 18.32
N GLY A 269 -10.37 -11.10 19.26
CA GLY A 269 -9.00 -10.73 18.97
C GLY A 269 -8.80 -9.24 18.70
N ARG A 270 -9.79 -8.36 18.93
CA ARG A 270 -9.69 -6.93 18.66
C ARG A 270 -9.01 -6.23 19.83
N PRO A 271 -7.90 -5.49 19.59
CA PRO A 271 -7.19 -4.82 20.65
C PRO A 271 -7.85 -3.50 21.04
N SER A 272 -7.79 -3.21 22.35
CA SER A 272 -7.99 -1.89 22.93
C SER A 272 -6.70 -1.44 23.60
N PHE A 273 -6.36 -0.17 23.52
CA PHE A 273 -5.14 0.37 24.10
C PHE A 273 -5.26 1.86 24.34
N ARG A 274 -4.39 2.39 25.19
CA ARG A 274 -4.23 3.83 25.40
C ARG A 274 -3.19 4.37 24.42
N LEU A 275 -3.61 5.27 23.53
CA LEU A 275 -2.73 6.01 22.63
C LEU A 275 -2.22 7.25 23.38
N VAL A 276 -0.89 7.40 23.54
CA VAL A 276 -0.28 8.42 24.41
C VAL A 276 0.74 9.24 23.65
N ARG A 277 0.61 10.58 23.73
CA ARG A 277 1.55 11.57 23.20
C ARG A 277 1.83 12.63 24.26
N GLY A 278 3.00 12.60 24.87
CA GLY A 278 3.31 13.48 26.01
C GLY A 278 2.32 13.27 27.15
N ASP A 279 1.61 14.32 27.52
CA ASP A 279 0.57 14.29 28.58
C ASP A 279 -0.84 14.00 28.04
N GLU A 280 -1.01 14.01 26.74
CA GLU A 280 -2.30 13.71 26.08
C GLU A 280 -2.47 12.20 25.85
N HIS A 281 -3.69 11.70 26.05
CA HIS A 281 -4.00 10.31 25.74
C HIS A 281 -5.45 10.14 25.26
N ARG A 282 -5.69 9.02 24.53
CA ARG A 282 -7.03 8.57 24.12
C ARG A 282 -7.11 7.05 24.23
N GLU A 283 -8.24 6.55 24.71
CA GLU A 283 -8.54 5.12 24.61
C GLU A 283 -8.99 4.82 23.17
N VAL A 284 -8.43 3.79 22.59
CA VAL A 284 -8.71 3.35 21.22
C VAL A 284 -9.08 1.89 21.21
N ARG A 285 -10.18 1.54 20.55
CA ARG A 285 -10.58 0.16 20.27
C ARG A 285 -10.56 -0.07 18.78
N LEU A 286 -9.65 -0.94 18.31
CA LEU A 286 -9.56 -1.25 16.89
C LEU A 286 -10.75 -2.12 16.43
N GLY A 287 -11.23 -1.82 15.21
CA GLY A 287 -12.21 -2.66 14.52
C GLY A 287 -11.62 -3.88 13.82
N VAL A 288 -10.28 -4.06 13.90
CA VAL A 288 -9.50 -5.14 13.27
C VAL A 288 -8.90 -6.05 14.33
N SER A 289 -8.76 -7.37 14.02
CA SER A 289 -8.27 -8.37 14.97
C SER A 289 -6.76 -8.59 14.87
N GLY A 290 -6.14 -8.89 16.00
CA GLY A 290 -4.71 -9.18 16.16
C GLY A 290 -3.99 -8.13 17.00
N ARG A 291 -3.32 -8.59 18.09
CA ARG A 291 -2.52 -7.71 18.97
C ARG A 291 -1.46 -6.93 18.20
N HIS A 292 -0.86 -7.53 17.15
CA HIS A 292 0.13 -6.90 16.29
C HIS A 292 -0.42 -5.68 15.51
N GLN A 293 -1.75 -5.55 15.38
CA GLN A 293 -2.37 -4.39 14.75
C GLN A 293 -2.19 -3.10 15.57
N VAL A 294 -1.87 -3.20 16.87
CA VAL A 294 -1.56 -2.00 17.67
C VAL A 294 -0.32 -1.30 17.14
N SER A 295 0.75 -2.03 16.81
CA SER A 295 1.95 -1.43 16.20
C SER A 295 1.63 -0.78 14.84
N ASN A 296 0.80 -1.43 13.99
CA ASN A 296 0.36 -0.85 12.72
C ASN A 296 -0.52 0.40 12.94
N ALA A 297 -1.36 0.39 13.99
CA ALA A 297 -2.19 1.54 14.37
C ALA A 297 -1.35 2.72 14.87
N LEU A 298 -0.31 2.45 15.66
CA LEU A 298 0.64 3.48 16.12
C LEU A 298 1.39 4.12 14.94
N ALA A 299 1.81 3.32 13.94
CA ALA A 299 2.41 3.83 12.71
C ALA A 299 1.46 4.76 11.96
N ALA A 300 0.21 4.33 11.77
CA ALA A 300 -0.83 5.13 11.11
C ALA A 300 -1.19 6.39 11.91
N ALA A 301 -1.29 6.27 13.24
CA ALA A 301 -1.54 7.38 14.15
C ALA A 301 -0.44 8.45 14.07
N THR A 302 0.83 8.02 14.10
CA THR A 302 1.98 8.92 14.01
C THR A 302 1.96 9.71 12.70
N ALA A 303 1.65 9.04 11.58
CA ALA A 303 1.51 9.71 10.28
C ALA A 303 0.28 10.64 10.25
N GLY A 304 -0.84 10.27 10.85
CA GLY A 304 -2.02 11.15 10.98
C GLY A 304 -1.72 12.42 11.76
N LEU A 305 -0.96 12.31 12.86
CA LEU A 305 -0.50 13.48 13.64
C LEU A 305 0.52 14.32 12.85
N ALA A 306 1.40 13.69 12.05
CA ALA A 306 2.30 14.39 11.14
C ALA A 306 1.55 15.15 10.02
N LEU A 307 0.37 14.68 9.61
CA LEU A 307 -0.55 15.41 8.73
C LEU A 307 -1.28 16.58 9.41
N GLY A 308 -0.98 16.85 10.69
CA GLY A 308 -1.61 17.93 11.47
C GLY A 308 -2.99 17.60 12.04
N MET A 309 -3.35 16.33 12.11
CA MET A 309 -4.59 15.88 12.76
C MET A 309 -4.46 15.93 14.29
N SER A 310 -5.58 16.09 14.97
CA SER A 310 -5.66 15.96 16.43
C SER A 310 -5.65 14.49 16.87
N LEU A 311 -5.35 14.25 18.15
CA LEU A 311 -5.39 12.91 18.73
C LEU A 311 -6.82 12.32 18.69
N ASP A 312 -7.86 13.16 18.79
CA ASP A 312 -9.27 12.77 18.70
C ASP A 312 -9.63 12.29 17.27
N GLU A 313 -9.23 13.02 16.25
CA GLU A 313 -9.45 12.65 14.84
C GLU A 313 -8.75 11.33 14.50
N VAL A 314 -7.51 11.18 14.99
CA VAL A 314 -6.72 9.95 14.81
C VAL A 314 -7.40 8.76 15.48
N ALA A 315 -7.81 8.88 16.75
CA ALA A 315 -8.51 7.83 17.48
C ALA A 315 -9.80 7.41 16.76
N ALA A 316 -10.63 8.39 16.37
CA ALA A 316 -11.87 8.13 15.63
C ALA A 316 -11.63 7.41 14.29
N GLY A 317 -10.54 7.74 13.59
CA GLY A 317 -10.16 7.07 12.35
C GLY A 317 -9.71 5.61 12.57
N LEU A 318 -8.94 5.35 13.61
CA LEU A 318 -8.49 4.01 13.97
C LEU A 318 -9.67 3.09 14.33
N GLU A 319 -10.65 3.56 15.08
CA GLU A 319 -11.82 2.78 15.49
C GLU A 319 -12.72 2.37 14.30
N ARG A 320 -12.80 3.24 13.27
CA ARG A 320 -13.58 2.99 12.04
C ARG A 320 -12.86 2.07 11.06
N ALA A 321 -11.56 1.85 11.22
CA ALA A 321 -10.75 1.12 10.26
C ALA A 321 -11.26 -0.31 10.02
N ARG A 322 -11.09 -0.77 8.79
CA ARG A 322 -11.37 -2.14 8.35
C ARG A 322 -10.15 -2.69 7.62
N SER A 323 -9.88 -3.97 7.81
CA SER A 323 -8.81 -4.64 7.07
C SER A 323 -9.21 -4.91 5.64
N SER A 324 -8.22 -4.88 4.75
CA SER A 324 -8.34 -5.50 3.42
C SER A 324 -8.72 -6.98 3.55
N PRO A 325 -9.44 -7.57 2.57
CA PRO A 325 -9.84 -8.98 2.61
C PRO A 325 -8.66 -9.92 2.85
N TRP A 326 -8.92 -11.03 3.55
CA TRP A 326 -7.97 -12.11 3.85
C TRP A 326 -6.78 -11.69 4.74
N ARG A 327 -6.98 -10.66 5.58
CA ARG A 327 -6.01 -10.20 6.59
C ARG A 327 -6.67 -10.18 7.95
N MET A 328 -6.50 -11.28 8.70
CA MET A 328 -7.14 -11.51 9.99
C MET A 328 -8.65 -11.22 9.94
N GLU A 329 -9.29 -11.60 8.84
CA GLU A 329 -10.72 -11.41 8.62
C GLU A 329 -11.50 -12.41 9.47
N VAL A 330 -12.18 -11.91 10.49
CA VAL A 330 -12.93 -12.74 11.46
C VAL A 330 -14.40 -12.80 11.07
N THR A 331 -14.91 -14.00 10.90
CA THR A 331 -16.34 -14.28 10.64
C THR A 331 -16.83 -15.36 11.58
N GLU A 332 -18.12 -15.33 11.95
CA GLU A 332 -18.76 -16.37 12.74
C GLU A 332 -19.84 -17.07 11.91
N ARG A 333 -19.80 -18.40 11.88
CA ARG A 333 -20.80 -19.22 11.19
C ARG A 333 -21.12 -20.48 12.03
N GLY A 334 -22.38 -20.64 12.42
CA GLY A 334 -22.85 -21.82 13.14
C GLY A 334 -22.09 -22.09 14.46
N GLY A 335 -21.72 -21.06 15.19
CA GLY A 335 -20.96 -21.18 16.44
C GLY A 335 -19.46 -21.46 16.25
N VAL A 336 -18.98 -21.41 15.00
CA VAL A 336 -17.55 -21.54 14.67
C VAL A 336 -17.01 -20.16 14.27
N VAL A 337 -15.97 -19.70 14.95
CA VAL A 337 -15.21 -18.52 14.57
C VAL A 337 -14.18 -18.91 13.51
N VAL A 338 -14.27 -18.30 12.34
CA VAL A 338 -13.35 -18.50 11.21
C VAL A 338 -12.50 -17.25 11.06
N VAL A 339 -11.18 -17.43 11.13
CA VAL A 339 -10.20 -16.36 10.87
C VAL A 339 -9.52 -16.63 9.54
N ASN A 340 -9.69 -15.74 8.58
CA ASN A 340 -9.08 -15.82 7.26
C ASN A 340 -7.90 -14.85 7.17
N ASP A 341 -6.68 -15.38 7.12
CA ASP A 341 -5.42 -14.63 6.93
C ASP A 341 -4.63 -15.17 5.73
N ALA A 342 -5.35 -15.61 4.70
CA ALA A 342 -4.79 -16.35 3.56
C ALA A 342 -4.16 -15.47 2.47
N TYR A 343 -4.05 -14.16 2.65
CA TYR A 343 -3.50 -13.27 1.61
C TYR A 343 -2.02 -13.56 1.30
N ASN A 344 -1.20 -13.70 2.35
CA ASN A 344 0.22 -14.04 2.27
C ASN A 344 0.69 -14.66 3.58
N ALA A 345 1.76 -15.45 3.54
CA ALA A 345 2.31 -16.11 4.71
C ALA A 345 3.83 -15.93 4.78
N ASN A 346 4.32 -15.62 5.98
CA ASN A 346 5.72 -15.71 6.36
C ASN A 346 5.79 -16.12 7.85
N PRO A 347 6.94 -16.58 8.36
CA PRO A 347 7.03 -17.08 9.74
C PRO A 347 6.52 -16.09 10.78
N THR A 348 6.84 -14.81 10.65
CA THR A 348 6.43 -13.76 11.60
C THR A 348 4.91 -13.52 11.56
N SER A 349 4.33 -13.38 10.36
CA SER A 349 2.88 -13.13 10.24
C SER A 349 2.05 -14.34 10.68
N VAL A 350 2.49 -15.55 10.33
CA VAL A 350 1.79 -16.78 10.75
C VAL A 350 1.86 -16.97 12.27
N ALA A 351 3.03 -16.73 12.90
CA ALA A 351 3.15 -16.79 14.36
C ALA A 351 2.21 -15.78 15.04
N ALA A 352 2.11 -14.56 14.54
CA ALA A 352 1.20 -13.53 15.06
C ALA A 352 -0.28 -13.93 14.91
N ALA A 353 -0.66 -14.49 13.74
CA ALA A 353 -2.01 -14.97 13.48
C ALA A 353 -2.39 -16.14 14.40
N LEU A 354 -1.50 -17.15 14.51
CA LEU A 354 -1.72 -18.32 15.39
C LEU A 354 -1.83 -17.90 16.87
N GLY A 355 -0.96 -16.99 17.33
CA GLY A 355 -1.02 -16.46 18.70
C GLY A 355 -2.33 -15.73 18.97
N THR A 356 -2.81 -14.91 18.01
CA THR A 356 -4.11 -14.25 18.13
C THR A 356 -5.25 -15.25 18.17
N CYS A 357 -5.28 -16.23 17.25
CA CYS A 357 -6.34 -17.25 17.22
C CYS A 357 -6.34 -18.10 18.47
N ALA A 358 -5.17 -18.49 18.99
CA ALA A 358 -5.06 -19.26 20.24
C ALA A 358 -5.65 -18.49 21.43
N ALA A 359 -5.43 -17.17 21.50
CA ALA A 359 -6.00 -16.30 22.55
C ALA A 359 -7.52 -16.13 22.44
N MET A 360 -8.11 -16.35 21.26
CA MET A 360 -9.56 -16.27 21.04
C MET A 360 -10.31 -17.55 21.45
N VAL A 361 -9.59 -18.65 21.73
CA VAL A 361 -10.22 -19.94 22.06
C VAL A 361 -10.79 -19.86 23.46
N PRO A 362 -12.11 -20.08 23.66
CA PRO A 362 -12.71 -20.08 24.97
C PRO A 362 -12.28 -21.36 25.76
N PRO A 363 -12.41 -21.37 27.10
CA PRO A 363 -12.15 -22.58 27.91
C PRO A 363 -12.92 -23.80 27.37
N GLY A 364 -12.22 -24.90 27.12
CA GLY A 364 -12.78 -26.14 26.55
C GLY A 364 -13.03 -26.09 25.03
N GLY A 365 -12.73 -24.99 24.38
CA GLY A 365 -12.78 -24.84 22.91
C GLY A 365 -11.68 -25.60 22.20
N ARG A 366 -11.81 -25.74 20.87
CA ARG A 366 -10.79 -26.33 20.00
C ARG A 366 -10.31 -25.32 18.98
N PHE A 367 -9.01 -25.35 18.69
CA PHE A 367 -8.37 -24.56 17.66
C PHE A 367 -7.90 -25.49 16.53
N LEU A 368 -8.29 -25.15 15.29
CA LEU A 368 -7.83 -25.84 14.09
C LEU A 368 -7.13 -24.82 13.19
N ALA A 369 -5.84 -25.05 12.88
CA ALA A 369 -5.11 -24.25 11.91
C ALA A 369 -5.01 -25.01 10.57
N VAL A 370 -5.38 -24.32 9.46
CA VAL A 370 -5.18 -24.81 8.10
C VAL A 370 -4.11 -23.94 7.45
N LEU A 371 -2.94 -24.52 7.24
CA LEU A 371 -1.76 -23.80 6.77
C LEU A 371 -1.36 -24.30 5.38
N GLY A 372 -1.01 -23.37 4.51
CA GLY A 372 -0.45 -23.63 3.20
C GLY A 372 1.08 -23.58 3.19
N TYR A 373 1.64 -23.72 2.01
CA TYR A 373 3.08 -23.60 1.76
C TYR A 373 3.53 -22.14 1.87
N MET A 374 4.67 -21.90 2.49
CA MET A 374 5.34 -20.59 2.52
C MET A 374 6.45 -20.57 1.48
N ALA A 375 6.28 -19.77 0.42
CA ALA A 375 7.28 -19.57 -0.61
C ALA A 375 8.32 -18.50 -0.23
N GLU A 376 9.40 -18.39 -1.00
CA GLU A 376 10.41 -17.32 -0.95
C GLU A 376 11.20 -17.21 0.39
N LEU A 377 11.28 -18.29 1.15
CA LEU A 377 12.03 -18.32 2.41
C LEU A 377 13.50 -18.75 2.23
N GLY A 378 13.88 -19.19 1.03
CA GLY A 378 15.19 -19.78 0.75
C GLY A 378 15.29 -21.25 1.19
N VAL A 379 16.48 -21.85 1.04
CA VAL A 379 16.81 -23.25 1.44
C VAL A 379 17.33 -23.27 2.86
#